data_281fda7f9ba4e304c53e907389f95add
#
_entry.id   281fda7f9ba4e304c53e907389f95add
#
_cell.length_a   1.000
_cell.length_b   1.000
_cell.length_c   1.000
_cell.angle_alpha   90.00
_cell.angle_beta   90.00
_cell.angle_gamma   90.00
#
_symmetry.space_group_name_H-M   'P 1'
#
loop_
_entity.id
_entity.type
_entity.pdbx_description
1 polymer ?
#
loop_
_entity_poly.entity_id
_entity_poly.type
_entity_poly.pdbx_seq_one_letter_code
_entity_poly.pdbx_strand_id
1 'polypeptide(L)'
;AGIEDIAFMDSTTAQLQGCRVITTISMMHVGSFDEGLIVLRNTALRINANRMIPLRLVDSAHTRVPHRFRAKMIRCPEESEV
;
A
#
# COMPACT_ATOMS: atom_id res chain seq x y z
N ALA A 1 4.14 16.07 -2.42
CA ALA A 1 3.88 14.67 -2.14
C ALA A 1 2.39 14.47 -1.91
N GLY A 2 1.83 13.49 -2.50
CA GLY A 2 0.43 13.16 -2.34
C GLY A 2 0.22 11.67 -2.37
N ILE A 3 -1.03 11.28 -2.36
CA ILE A 3 -1.41 9.87 -2.32
C ILE A 3 -0.89 9.11 -3.54
N GLU A 4 -0.78 9.75 -4.67
CA GLU A 4 -0.31 9.16 -5.91
C GLU A 4 1.17 8.77 -5.86
N ASP A 5 1.90 9.29 -4.87
CA ASP A 5 3.31 8.93 -4.70
C ASP A 5 3.49 7.60 -3.97
N ILE A 6 2.43 7.07 -3.38
CA ILE A 6 2.47 5.79 -2.68
C ILE A 6 2.21 4.68 -3.68
N ALA A 7 3.25 4.07 -4.18
CA ALA A 7 3.17 3.03 -5.20
C ALA A 7 3.42 1.65 -4.60
N PHE A 8 2.94 0.64 -5.31
CA PHE A 8 3.24 -0.74 -4.97
C PHE A 8 4.65 -1.10 -5.44
N MET A 9 5.28 -1.99 -4.70
CA MET A 9 6.61 -2.50 -4.99
C MET A 9 6.65 -3.97 -4.62
N ASP A 10 7.44 -4.78 -5.32
CA ASP A 10 7.59 -6.16 -4.91
C ASP A 10 8.62 -6.30 -3.79
N SER A 11 8.56 -7.44 -3.11
CA SER A 11 9.40 -7.70 -1.95
C SER A 11 10.88 -7.72 -2.29
N THR A 12 11.24 -8.28 -3.45
CA THR A 12 12.64 -8.37 -3.88
C THR A 12 13.22 -6.99 -4.13
N THR A 13 12.49 -6.14 -4.85
CA THR A 13 12.91 -4.76 -5.12
C THR A 13 13.07 -3.99 -3.82
N ALA A 14 12.14 -4.17 -2.88
CA ALA A 14 12.22 -3.49 -1.59
C ALA A 14 13.48 -3.88 -0.82
N GLN A 15 13.85 -5.16 -0.82
CA GLN A 15 15.06 -5.62 -0.17
C GLN A 15 16.32 -5.03 -0.83
N LEU A 16 16.34 -5.01 -2.15
CA LEU A 16 17.49 -4.48 -2.88
C LEU A 16 17.68 -2.98 -2.65
N GLN A 17 16.61 -2.26 -2.42
CA GLN A 17 16.68 -0.82 -2.17
C GLN A 17 16.88 -0.46 -0.69
N GLY A 18 16.93 -1.45 0.17
CA GLY A 18 17.13 -1.19 1.59
C GLY A 18 15.92 -0.59 2.29
N CYS A 19 14.72 -0.92 1.82
CA CYS A 19 13.49 -0.47 2.44
C CYS A 19 13.26 -1.19 3.77
N ARG A 20 12.63 -0.52 4.73
CA ARG A 20 12.25 -1.14 5.98
C ARG A 20 10.74 -1.25 6.10
N VAL A 21 10.28 -2.34 6.71
CA VAL A 21 8.86 -2.56 6.96
C VAL A 21 8.45 -1.80 8.22
N ILE A 22 7.42 -0.97 8.11
CA ILE A 22 6.86 -0.25 9.23
C ILE A 22 5.82 -1.13 9.92
N THR A 23 4.86 -1.63 9.14
CA THR A 23 3.80 -2.50 9.66
C THR A 23 3.09 -3.17 8.48
N THR A 24 2.26 -4.15 8.79
CA THR A 24 1.36 -4.79 7.83
C THR A 24 -0.06 -4.34 8.14
N ILE A 25 -0.76 -3.87 7.11
CA ILE A 25 -2.15 -3.42 7.23
C ILE A 25 -3.05 -4.44 6.54
N SER A 26 -4.13 -4.80 7.23
CA SER A 26 -5.22 -5.59 6.65
C SER A 26 -6.48 -4.76 6.77
N MET A 27 -7.23 -4.65 5.69
CA MET A 27 -8.48 -3.89 5.70
C MET A 27 -9.50 -4.50 4.76
N MET A 28 -10.74 -4.12 4.96
CA MET A 28 -11.84 -4.43 4.07
C MET A 28 -12.54 -3.12 3.70
N HIS A 29 -13.06 -3.07 2.48
CA HIS A 29 -13.76 -1.89 1.99
C HIS A 29 -14.97 -2.31 1.18
N VAL A 30 -16.13 -1.75 1.53
CA VAL A 30 -17.36 -1.93 0.77
C VAL A 30 -17.50 -0.73 -0.16
N GLY A 31 -17.76 -0.99 -1.44
CA GLY A 31 -17.83 0.05 -2.45
C GLY A 31 -16.93 -0.30 -3.62
N SER A 32 -16.33 0.70 -4.25
CA SER A 32 -15.46 0.42 -5.37
C SER A 32 -14.08 -0.05 -4.88
N PHE A 33 -13.46 -0.91 -5.64
CA PHE A 33 -12.10 -1.38 -5.34
C PHE A 33 -11.12 -0.20 -5.36
N ASP A 34 -11.26 0.72 -6.31
CA ASP A 34 -10.40 1.88 -6.42
C ASP A 34 -10.48 2.78 -5.20
N GLU A 35 -11.67 2.97 -4.64
CA GLU A 35 -11.83 3.72 -3.40
C GLU A 35 -11.09 3.04 -2.24
N GLY A 36 -11.14 1.71 -2.20
CA GLY A 36 -10.40 0.94 -1.21
C GLY A 36 -8.90 1.16 -1.32
N LEU A 37 -8.36 1.21 -2.54
CA LEU A 37 -6.95 1.50 -2.77
C LEU A 37 -6.57 2.90 -2.29
N ILE A 38 -7.46 3.87 -2.47
CA ILE A 38 -7.24 5.24 -1.99
C ILE A 38 -7.15 5.25 -0.46
N VAL A 39 -8.06 4.54 0.21
CA VAL A 39 -8.03 4.44 1.67
C VAL A 39 -6.72 3.78 2.13
N LEU A 40 -6.28 2.75 1.45
CA LEU A 40 -5.03 2.06 1.78
C LEU A 40 -3.84 3.01 1.64
N ARG A 41 -3.77 3.78 0.56
CA ARG A 41 -2.71 4.75 0.35
C ARG A 41 -2.72 5.87 1.37
N ASN A 42 -3.92 6.33 1.75
CA ASN A 42 -4.05 7.34 2.81
C ASN A 42 -3.52 6.82 4.14
N THR A 43 -3.75 5.55 4.43
CA THR A 43 -3.22 4.92 5.63
C THR A 43 -1.69 4.91 5.58
N ALA A 44 -1.12 4.57 4.43
CA ALA A 44 0.33 4.57 4.26
C ALA A 44 0.92 5.96 4.52
N LEU A 45 0.31 7.00 3.98
CA LEU A 45 0.75 8.37 4.21
C LEU A 45 0.74 8.73 5.68
N ARG A 46 -0.29 8.34 6.41
CA ARG A 46 -0.42 8.66 7.82
C ARG A 46 0.68 8.07 8.69
N ILE A 47 1.17 6.90 8.32
CA ILE A 47 2.22 6.24 9.09
C ILE A 47 3.61 6.46 8.49
N ASN A 48 3.71 7.42 7.57
CA ASN A 48 4.98 7.82 6.95
C ASN A 48 5.63 6.73 6.10
N ALA A 49 4.81 5.87 5.50
CA ALA A 49 5.28 4.93 4.48
C ALA A 49 5.32 5.65 3.13
N ASN A 50 6.22 5.24 2.27
CA ASN A 50 6.28 5.79 0.91
C ASN A 50 6.11 4.73 -0.18
N ARG A 51 6.01 3.47 0.20
CA ARG A 51 5.73 2.37 -0.72
C ARG A 51 4.95 1.29 0.02
N MET A 52 4.33 0.39 -0.74
CA MET A 52 3.57 -0.73 -0.19
C MET A 52 3.94 -2.00 -0.94
N ILE A 53 4.05 -3.11 -0.21
CA ILE A 53 4.21 -4.43 -0.81
C ILE A 53 2.85 -5.13 -0.73
N PRO A 54 2.19 -5.41 -1.86
CA PRO A 54 0.88 -6.06 -1.83
C PRO A 54 1.03 -7.53 -1.41
N LEU A 55 0.27 -7.93 -0.41
CA LEU A 55 0.21 -9.32 0.03
C LEU A 55 -1.08 -9.98 -0.44
N ARG A 56 -2.19 -9.23 -0.40
CA ARG A 56 -3.48 -9.69 -0.88
C ARG A 56 -4.29 -8.49 -1.34
N LEU A 57 -4.73 -8.53 -2.59
CA LEU A 57 -5.64 -7.54 -3.14
C LEU A 57 -6.76 -8.31 -3.81
N VAL A 58 -7.90 -8.42 -3.11
CA VAL A 58 -9.04 -9.18 -3.61
C VAL A 58 -10.16 -8.23 -3.99
N ASP A 59 -10.43 -8.15 -5.29
CA ASP A 59 -11.58 -7.44 -5.83
C ASP A 59 -12.74 -8.43 -5.90
N SER A 60 -13.73 -8.27 -5.04
CA SER A 60 -14.86 -9.18 -4.98
C SER A 60 -15.83 -9.02 -6.16
N ALA A 61 -15.64 -8.00 -6.98
CA ALA A 61 -16.47 -7.68 -8.14
C ALA A 61 -17.91 -7.30 -7.80
N HIS A 62 -18.23 -7.11 -6.53
CA HIS A 62 -19.56 -6.69 -6.07
C HIS A 62 -19.43 -5.54 -5.08
N THR A 63 -20.29 -4.54 -5.23
CA THR A 63 -20.28 -3.37 -4.35
C THR A 63 -20.81 -3.66 -2.95
N ARG A 64 -21.47 -4.79 -2.75
CA ARG A 64 -22.04 -5.17 -1.45
C ARG A 64 -21.14 -6.13 -0.66
N VAL A 65 -20.15 -6.71 -1.32
CA VAL A 65 -19.22 -7.64 -0.69
C VAL A 65 -17.90 -6.91 -0.46
N PRO A 66 -17.34 -6.96 0.75
CA PRO A 66 -16.09 -6.24 1.01
C PRO A 66 -14.96 -6.73 0.12
N HIS A 67 -14.25 -5.78 -0.47
CA HIS A 67 -12.94 -6.04 -1.08
C HIS A 67 -11.93 -6.18 0.05
N ARG A 68 -10.96 -7.04 -0.12
CA ARG A 68 -9.96 -7.33 0.91
C ARG A 68 -8.59 -6.86 0.46
N PHE A 69 -7.90 -6.19 1.38
CA PHE A 69 -6.58 -5.64 1.13
C PHE A 69 -5.65 -6.03 2.25
N ARG A 70 -4.47 -6.45 1.88
CA ARG A 70 -3.39 -6.69 2.85
C ARG A 70 -2.09 -6.27 2.19
N ALA A 71 -1.34 -5.42 2.86
CA ALA A 71 -0.09 -4.90 2.32
C ALA A 71 0.87 -4.56 3.45
N LYS A 72 2.16 -4.73 3.17
CA LYS A 72 3.21 -4.22 4.04
C LYS A 72 3.43 -2.76 3.71
N MET A 73 3.40 -1.93 4.72
CA MET A 73 3.73 -0.52 4.60
C MET A 73 5.21 -0.37 4.86
N ILE A 74 5.94 0.18 3.89
CA ILE A 74 7.39 0.26 3.95
C ILE A 74 7.88 1.68 3.72
N ARG A 75 9.07 1.95 4.22
CA ARG A 75 9.77 3.20 4.00
C ARG A 75 11.05 2.90 3.24
N CYS A 76 11.16 3.44 2.04
CA CYS A 76 12.32 3.27 1.18
C CYS A 76 13.15 4.54 1.16
N PRO A 77 14.49 4.43 1.01
CA PRO A 77 15.35 5.60 0.84
C PRO A 77 14.91 6.40 -0.38
N GLU A 78 15.04 7.71 -0.29
CA GLU A 78 14.69 8.60 -1.40
C GLU A 78 15.87 8.76 -2.34
N GLU A 79 15.59 8.71 -3.63
CA GLU A 79 16.64 8.83 -4.64
C GLU A 79 17.27 10.22 -4.69
N SER A 80 16.54 11.22 -4.24
CA SER A 80 17.03 12.59 -4.26
C SER A 80 18.24 12.82 -3.35
N GLU A 81 18.62 11.83 -2.59
CA GLU A 81 19.75 11.93 -1.68
C GLU A 81 21.08 11.57 -2.33
N VAL A 82 21.06 11.23 -3.56
CA VAL A 82 22.26 10.89 -4.31
C VAL A 82 23.03 12.15 -4.68
#